data_3fa3ec47322ece557e5b66014cf8c1df
#
_entry.id   3fa3ec47322ece557e5b66014cf8c1df
#
_cell.length_a   1.000
_cell.length_b   1.000
_cell.length_c   1.000
_cell.angle_alpha   90.00
_cell.angle_beta   90.00
_cell.angle_gamma   90.00
#
_symmetry.space_group_name_H-M   'P 1'
#
loop_
_entity.id
_entity.type
_entity.pdbx_description
1 polymer ?
#
loop_
_entity_poly.entity_id
_entity_poly.type
_entity_poly.pdbx_seq_one_letter_code
_entity_poly.pdbx_strand_id
1 'polypeptide(L)'
;MKQKLKAQIKERMTSIAYNEKGFPSPFLFKDLKKAALKIIEAMRTNTEILVVGDYDADGVISSAIMAKFFESLNYKHVRIAIPNRFMDGYGISKKFLEKHHAPLIITVDNGINAFEAAQFCKEKNYTLIITDHHCLNNDEIPDAYAVINPKQPDCDFIQKEVCGALVAFYLCYGIHKLLGKEKSHSSELLCLAGVATIADMMPLTFFNRFLVSKALYFLQKESLGAMGFLRQREVFRKRSLKASDISFNIAPLINSAGRMQDAKMALDFLSANNFQDGYSLYERLKACNLKRKMIQQQVFEEAFKHAMVGEKIIVAFKDNWHEGVLGIVASKLVEATQKPSLVFTFKEGVYKGSARSSPNIDLIDALNGVSSLLLGYGGHRQACGLSVGKNNIVSLFETLENFDFKVLPFCEKEPPLTLKLKDIDRELLEIIEMGEPYGQENPEPLFQAKNLEVIEERIIKESHQVLRFKDKECVKEAIYFNTERFLKAGEKVSVLFSVELDECSNEPKMFVKSLL
;
A
#
# COMPACT_ATOMS: atom_id res chain seq x y z
N MET A 1 -22.83 26.45 -1.45
CA MET A 1 -21.77 25.55 -0.97
C MET A 1 -21.60 24.38 -1.94
N LYS A 2 -22.59 23.53 -2.26
CA LYS A 2 -22.51 22.41 -3.22
C LYS A 2 -21.94 22.79 -4.59
N GLN A 3 -22.35 23.95 -5.14
CA GLN A 3 -21.77 24.45 -6.40
C GLN A 3 -20.27 24.71 -6.29
N LYS A 4 -19.78 25.25 -5.17
CA LYS A 4 -18.34 25.44 -4.91
C LYS A 4 -17.61 24.09 -4.86
N LEU A 5 -18.12 23.13 -4.09
CA LEU A 5 -17.57 21.78 -4.03
C LEU A 5 -17.54 21.11 -5.41
N LYS A 6 -18.65 21.20 -6.16
CA LYS A 6 -18.74 20.65 -7.52
C LYS A 6 -17.70 21.28 -8.46
N ALA A 7 -17.47 22.58 -8.35
CA ALA A 7 -16.46 23.27 -9.14
C ALA A 7 -15.05 22.81 -8.75
N GLN A 8 -14.72 22.75 -7.45
CA GLN A 8 -13.43 22.26 -6.95
C GLN A 8 -13.14 20.82 -7.39
N ILE A 9 -14.13 19.92 -7.25
CA ILE A 9 -13.97 18.53 -7.71
C ILE A 9 -13.76 18.48 -9.23
N LYS A 10 -14.54 19.23 -10.01
CA LYS A 10 -14.37 19.26 -11.47
C LYS A 10 -13.00 19.77 -11.88
N GLU A 11 -12.54 20.86 -11.28
CA GLU A 11 -11.22 21.44 -11.53
C GLU A 11 -10.11 20.42 -11.22
N ARG A 12 -10.17 19.80 -10.02
CA ARG A 12 -9.24 18.74 -9.62
C ARG A 12 -9.31 17.55 -10.58
N MET A 13 -10.50 17.08 -10.94
CA MET A 13 -10.65 15.97 -11.89
C MET A 13 -10.07 16.31 -13.28
N THR A 14 -10.16 17.56 -13.71
CA THR A 14 -9.53 17.99 -14.97
C THR A 14 -8.02 18.00 -14.87
N SER A 15 -7.46 18.46 -13.75
CA SER A 15 -5.99 18.53 -13.54
C SER A 15 -5.32 17.17 -13.42
N ILE A 16 -6.04 16.15 -12.91
CA ILE A 16 -5.52 14.78 -12.73
C ILE A 16 -6.07 13.78 -13.78
N ALA A 17 -6.71 14.27 -14.84
CA ALA A 17 -7.29 13.41 -15.87
C ALA A 17 -6.21 12.79 -16.75
N TYR A 18 -6.42 11.52 -17.09
CA TYR A 18 -5.71 10.88 -18.19
C TYR A 18 -6.53 11.07 -19.49
N ASN A 19 -5.98 11.87 -20.40
CA ASN A 19 -6.70 12.32 -21.58
C ASN A 19 -6.44 11.49 -22.84
N GLU A 20 -5.54 10.51 -22.77
CA GLU A 20 -5.27 9.63 -23.92
C GLU A 20 -6.31 8.52 -24.06
N LYS A 21 -6.48 8.02 -25.26
CA LYS A 21 -7.38 6.90 -25.55
C LYS A 21 -6.64 5.57 -25.37
N GLY A 22 -7.07 4.79 -24.37
CA GLY A 22 -6.56 3.44 -24.13
C GLY A 22 -5.30 3.38 -23.27
N PHE A 23 -4.58 2.27 -23.37
CA PHE A 23 -3.35 2.03 -22.62
C PHE A 23 -2.15 2.58 -23.40
N PRO A 24 -1.21 3.26 -22.71
CA PRO A 24 0.07 3.64 -23.32
C PRO A 24 0.80 2.44 -23.91
N SER A 25 1.63 2.68 -24.92
CA SER A 25 2.44 1.59 -25.46
C SER A 25 3.37 1.00 -24.39
N PRO A 26 3.46 -0.34 -24.26
CA PRO A 26 4.40 -0.95 -23.31
C PRO A 26 5.86 -0.60 -23.64
N PHE A 27 6.15 -0.28 -24.89
CA PHE A 27 7.50 0.03 -25.36
C PHE A 27 7.96 1.47 -25.03
N LEU A 28 7.15 2.24 -24.32
CA LEU A 28 7.57 3.47 -23.66
C LEU A 28 8.40 3.22 -22.39
N PHE A 29 8.25 2.03 -21.78
CA PHE A 29 9.21 1.62 -20.77
C PHE A 29 10.56 1.29 -21.40
N LYS A 30 11.61 1.92 -20.89
CA LYS A 30 12.99 1.61 -21.29
C LYS A 30 13.27 0.11 -21.07
N ASP A 31 13.99 -0.50 -21.98
CA ASP A 31 14.38 -1.92 -22.00
C ASP A 31 13.22 -2.95 -22.09
N LEU A 32 11.96 -2.57 -22.00
CA LEU A 32 10.85 -3.53 -21.99
C LEU A 32 10.82 -4.40 -23.26
N LYS A 33 11.01 -3.80 -24.42
CA LYS A 33 11.06 -4.57 -25.70
C LYS A 33 12.19 -5.59 -25.71
N LYS A 34 13.39 -5.20 -25.20
CA LYS A 34 14.57 -6.06 -25.10
C LYS A 34 14.29 -7.24 -24.15
N ALA A 35 13.73 -6.96 -22.98
CA ALA A 35 13.33 -7.98 -22.00
C ALA A 35 12.28 -8.94 -22.56
N ALA A 36 11.22 -8.41 -23.17
CA ALA A 36 10.13 -9.20 -23.75
C ALA A 36 10.64 -10.16 -24.83
N LEU A 37 11.53 -9.73 -25.72
CA LEU A 37 12.15 -10.58 -26.73
C LEU A 37 12.98 -11.70 -26.11
N LYS A 38 13.73 -11.41 -25.04
CA LYS A 38 14.55 -12.42 -24.34
C LYS A 38 13.67 -13.46 -23.65
N ILE A 39 12.56 -13.06 -23.05
CA ILE A 39 11.59 -13.99 -22.44
C ILE A 39 10.91 -14.86 -23.52
N ILE A 40 10.56 -14.29 -24.67
CA ILE A 40 10.01 -15.05 -25.80
C ILE A 40 11.04 -16.08 -26.31
N GLU A 41 12.31 -15.71 -26.41
CA GLU A 41 13.39 -16.63 -26.76
C GLU A 41 13.49 -17.77 -25.75
N ALA A 42 13.53 -17.47 -24.45
CA ALA A 42 13.56 -18.46 -23.37
C ALA A 42 12.36 -19.42 -23.42
N MET A 43 11.16 -18.90 -23.68
CA MET A 43 9.97 -19.74 -23.85
C MET A 43 10.07 -20.68 -25.07
N ARG A 44 10.64 -20.23 -26.20
CA ARG A 44 10.84 -21.05 -27.40
C ARG A 44 11.87 -22.15 -27.19
N THR A 45 12.86 -21.91 -26.37
CA THR A 45 13.93 -22.88 -26.05
C THR A 45 13.64 -23.71 -24.80
N ASN A 46 12.47 -23.58 -24.19
CA ASN A 46 12.09 -24.22 -22.92
C ASN A 46 13.11 -23.95 -21.78
N THR A 47 13.73 -22.80 -21.77
CA THR A 47 14.69 -22.39 -20.75
C THR A 47 13.97 -22.14 -19.42
N GLU A 48 14.47 -22.67 -18.32
CA GLU A 48 13.89 -22.42 -17.00
C GLU A 48 13.95 -20.93 -16.65
N ILE A 49 12.83 -20.39 -16.17
CA ILE A 49 12.67 -19.00 -15.73
C ILE A 49 12.39 -18.99 -14.23
N LEU A 50 13.15 -18.20 -13.47
CA LEU A 50 12.87 -17.90 -12.08
C LEU A 50 12.32 -16.45 -11.98
N VAL A 51 11.11 -16.28 -11.46
CA VAL A 51 10.58 -14.98 -11.10
C VAL A 51 10.76 -14.78 -9.59
N VAL A 52 11.37 -13.67 -9.19
CA VAL A 52 11.66 -13.31 -7.80
C VAL A 52 10.84 -12.07 -7.43
N GLY A 53 9.83 -12.25 -6.56
CA GLY A 53 8.98 -11.16 -6.06
C GLY A 53 9.46 -10.54 -4.76
N ASP A 54 8.65 -9.62 -4.21
CA ASP A 54 8.75 -9.16 -2.83
C ASP A 54 7.59 -9.68 -1.97
N TYR A 55 7.73 -9.58 -0.65
CA TYR A 55 6.82 -10.19 0.34
C TYR A 55 5.61 -9.31 0.72
N ASP A 56 5.52 -8.08 0.27
CA ASP A 56 4.37 -7.21 0.51
C ASP A 56 3.26 -7.39 -0.55
N ALA A 57 2.19 -6.60 -0.48
CA ALA A 57 1.05 -6.78 -1.37
C ALA A 57 1.40 -6.49 -2.83
N ASP A 58 2.25 -5.51 -3.12
CA ASP A 58 2.64 -5.18 -4.48
C ASP A 58 3.52 -6.29 -5.07
N GLY A 59 4.56 -6.74 -4.35
CA GLY A 59 5.43 -7.83 -4.79
C GLY A 59 4.71 -9.16 -4.96
N VAL A 60 3.79 -9.50 -4.04
CA VAL A 60 2.95 -10.70 -4.14
C VAL A 60 2.02 -10.62 -5.36
N ILE A 61 1.37 -9.48 -5.58
CA ILE A 61 0.48 -9.27 -6.73
C ILE A 61 1.29 -9.27 -8.03
N SER A 62 2.46 -8.65 -8.06
CA SER A 62 3.40 -8.70 -9.19
C SER A 62 3.76 -10.15 -9.55
N SER A 63 4.06 -10.95 -8.53
CA SER A 63 4.34 -12.39 -8.67
C SER A 63 3.15 -13.16 -9.21
N ALA A 64 1.94 -12.87 -8.73
CA ALA A 64 0.70 -13.49 -9.20
C ALA A 64 0.39 -13.13 -10.66
N ILE A 65 0.64 -11.88 -11.08
CA ILE A 65 0.51 -11.44 -12.47
C ILE A 65 1.41 -12.29 -13.37
N MET A 66 2.68 -12.48 -13.01
CA MET A 66 3.61 -13.30 -13.78
C MET A 66 3.21 -14.77 -13.81
N ALA A 67 2.78 -15.33 -12.67
CA ALA A 67 2.31 -16.72 -12.60
C ALA A 67 1.12 -16.97 -13.55
N LYS A 68 0.07 -16.15 -13.46
CA LYS A 68 -1.11 -16.24 -14.32
C LYS A 68 -0.79 -15.97 -15.79
N PHE A 69 0.13 -15.06 -16.07
CA PHE A 69 0.59 -14.80 -17.43
C PHE A 69 1.25 -16.02 -18.05
N PHE A 70 2.23 -16.65 -17.41
CA PHE A 70 2.88 -17.84 -17.94
C PHE A 70 1.91 -19.04 -18.00
N GLU A 71 1.01 -19.18 -17.05
CA GLU A 71 -0.07 -20.17 -17.09
C GLU A 71 -0.96 -19.98 -18.32
N SER A 72 -1.36 -18.75 -18.65
CA SER A 72 -2.19 -18.43 -19.83
C SER A 72 -1.50 -18.77 -21.16
N LEU A 73 -0.19 -18.80 -21.18
CA LEU A 73 0.64 -19.23 -22.31
C LEU A 73 0.97 -20.72 -22.27
N ASN A 74 0.46 -21.46 -21.26
CA ASN A 74 0.77 -22.88 -21.01
C ASN A 74 2.28 -23.16 -20.87
N TYR A 75 3.06 -22.17 -20.37
CA TYR A 75 4.49 -22.32 -20.15
C TYR A 75 4.76 -22.86 -18.73
N LYS A 76 5.34 -24.05 -18.64
CA LYS A 76 5.51 -24.78 -17.38
C LYS A 76 6.91 -24.70 -16.79
N HIS A 77 7.91 -24.22 -17.55
CA HIS A 77 9.29 -24.08 -17.10
C HIS A 77 9.52 -22.76 -16.37
N VAL A 78 8.59 -22.37 -15.49
CA VAL A 78 8.67 -21.17 -14.66
C VAL A 78 8.48 -21.51 -13.19
N ARG A 79 9.33 -20.95 -12.35
CA ARG A 79 9.18 -20.98 -10.89
C ARG A 79 8.99 -19.54 -10.39
N ILE A 80 8.04 -19.36 -9.48
CA ILE A 80 7.84 -18.10 -8.79
C ILE A 80 8.33 -18.26 -7.35
N ALA A 81 9.19 -17.39 -6.90
CA ALA A 81 9.75 -17.41 -5.55
C ALA A 81 9.65 -16.03 -4.91
N ILE A 82 9.29 -16.00 -3.64
CA ILE A 82 9.24 -14.79 -2.83
C ILE A 82 10.19 -14.99 -1.66
N PRO A 83 11.23 -14.14 -1.48
CA PRO A 83 12.12 -14.21 -0.33
C PRO A 83 11.35 -14.06 0.98
N ASN A 84 11.71 -14.88 1.96
CA ASN A 84 11.09 -14.77 3.28
C ASN A 84 11.70 -13.61 4.06
N ARG A 85 10.87 -12.67 4.48
CA ARG A 85 11.26 -11.45 5.19
C ARG A 85 12.20 -11.68 6.38
N PHE A 86 12.02 -12.78 7.10
CA PHE A 86 12.75 -13.07 8.34
C PHE A 86 14.04 -13.86 8.11
N MET A 87 14.11 -14.63 7.01
CA MET A 87 15.22 -15.55 6.73
C MET A 87 16.15 -15.04 5.62
N ASP A 88 15.56 -14.47 4.57
CA ASP A 88 16.29 -14.11 3.33
C ASP A 88 16.48 -12.59 3.19
N GLY A 89 15.67 -11.78 3.88
CA GLY A 89 15.68 -10.34 3.80
C GLY A 89 14.75 -9.78 2.72
N TYR A 90 15.10 -8.63 2.17
CA TYR A 90 14.32 -7.92 1.16
C TYR A 90 14.77 -8.27 -0.25
N GLY A 91 13.84 -8.65 -1.11
CA GLY A 91 14.03 -8.81 -2.54
C GLY A 91 15.13 -9.82 -2.94
N ILE A 92 15.61 -9.69 -4.16
CA ILE A 92 16.68 -10.53 -4.67
C ILE A 92 18.02 -10.21 -3.98
N SER A 93 18.74 -11.25 -3.53
CA SER A 93 20.06 -11.15 -2.92
C SER A 93 20.96 -12.29 -3.39
N LYS A 94 22.30 -12.13 -3.28
CA LYS A 94 23.24 -13.20 -3.55
C LYS A 94 22.93 -14.46 -2.72
N LYS A 95 22.67 -14.29 -1.42
CA LYS A 95 22.30 -15.40 -0.50
C LYS A 95 21.06 -16.15 -0.98
N PHE A 96 20.06 -15.43 -1.50
CA PHE A 96 18.86 -16.04 -2.04
C PHE A 96 19.15 -16.81 -3.33
N LEU A 97 19.95 -16.24 -4.24
CA LEU A 97 20.33 -16.83 -5.52
C LEU A 97 21.23 -18.07 -5.40
N GLU A 98 22.02 -18.18 -4.33
CA GLU A 98 22.79 -19.39 -4.05
C GLU A 98 21.90 -20.64 -3.85
N LYS A 99 20.67 -20.43 -3.38
CA LYS A 99 19.67 -21.49 -3.17
C LYS A 99 18.65 -21.60 -4.32
N HIS A 100 18.36 -20.46 -4.96
CA HIS A 100 17.30 -20.35 -5.96
C HIS A 100 17.88 -19.67 -7.21
N HIS A 101 18.20 -20.44 -8.25
CA HIS A 101 18.77 -19.93 -9.49
C HIS A 101 18.10 -20.56 -10.71
N ALA A 102 18.21 -19.88 -11.84
CA ALA A 102 17.80 -20.35 -13.17
C ALA A 102 18.62 -19.61 -14.24
N PRO A 103 18.70 -20.13 -15.49
CA PRO A 103 19.39 -19.45 -16.58
C PRO A 103 18.81 -18.06 -16.90
N LEU A 104 17.51 -17.86 -16.70
CA LEU A 104 16.82 -16.57 -16.80
C LEU A 104 16.12 -16.23 -15.48
N ILE A 105 16.46 -15.09 -14.91
CA ILE A 105 15.90 -14.56 -13.66
C ILE A 105 15.19 -13.26 -13.97
N ILE A 106 13.97 -13.11 -13.47
CA ILE A 106 13.14 -11.90 -13.60
C ILE A 106 12.77 -11.45 -12.19
N THR A 107 13.15 -10.24 -11.80
CA THR A 107 12.62 -9.66 -10.56
C THR A 107 11.32 -8.92 -10.83
N VAL A 108 10.42 -8.91 -9.87
CA VAL A 108 9.20 -8.11 -9.90
C VAL A 108 9.04 -7.36 -8.59
N ASP A 109 8.89 -6.04 -8.67
CA ASP A 109 8.76 -5.14 -7.51
C ASP A 109 10.00 -5.09 -6.61
N ASN A 110 11.15 -5.44 -7.16
CA ASN A 110 12.44 -5.35 -6.47
C ASN A 110 13.60 -5.44 -7.45
N GLY A 111 14.81 -5.11 -6.99
CA GLY A 111 16.04 -5.37 -7.73
C GLY A 111 16.79 -4.14 -8.21
N ILE A 112 16.15 -2.94 -8.27
CA ILE A 112 16.81 -1.73 -8.80
C ILE A 112 18.06 -1.31 -7.99
N ASN A 113 18.17 -1.73 -6.74
CA ASN A 113 19.31 -1.45 -5.87
C ASN A 113 20.07 -2.74 -5.50
N ALA A 114 19.85 -3.86 -6.20
CA ALA A 114 20.45 -5.17 -5.89
C ALA A 114 21.77 -5.41 -6.66
N PHE A 115 22.74 -4.50 -6.51
CA PHE A 115 24.03 -4.53 -7.25
C PHE A 115 24.81 -5.81 -7.03
N GLU A 116 24.90 -6.31 -5.77
CA GLU A 116 25.59 -7.55 -5.45
C GLU A 116 24.94 -8.77 -6.12
N ALA A 117 23.60 -8.81 -6.16
CA ALA A 117 22.87 -9.87 -6.84
C ALA A 117 23.07 -9.83 -8.37
N ALA A 118 23.09 -8.64 -8.96
CA ALA A 118 23.37 -8.46 -10.39
C ALA A 118 24.78 -8.92 -10.73
N GLN A 119 25.79 -8.55 -9.94
CA GLN A 119 27.17 -8.99 -10.11
C GLN A 119 27.27 -10.52 -10.00
N PHE A 120 26.60 -11.14 -9.01
CA PHE A 120 26.57 -12.58 -8.88
C PHE A 120 25.93 -13.28 -10.09
N CYS A 121 24.83 -12.75 -10.64
CA CYS A 121 24.22 -13.27 -11.86
C CYS A 121 25.20 -13.22 -13.04
N LYS A 122 25.94 -12.12 -13.19
CA LYS A 122 26.93 -11.97 -14.24
C LYS A 122 28.08 -13.00 -14.11
N GLU A 123 28.61 -13.19 -12.90
CA GLU A 123 29.63 -14.19 -12.60
C GLU A 123 29.20 -15.62 -12.90
N LYS A 124 27.91 -15.91 -12.71
CA LYS A 124 27.30 -17.22 -12.97
C LYS A 124 26.76 -17.40 -14.39
N ASN A 125 26.84 -16.38 -15.24
CA ASN A 125 26.26 -16.33 -16.58
C ASN A 125 24.71 -16.52 -16.56
N TYR A 126 24.03 -16.05 -15.50
CA TYR A 126 22.59 -15.98 -15.47
C TYR A 126 22.13 -14.69 -16.15
N THR A 127 21.09 -14.78 -16.98
CA THR A 127 20.46 -13.59 -17.56
C THR A 127 19.53 -12.98 -16.51
N LEU A 128 19.78 -11.73 -16.08
CA LEU A 128 18.95 -11.01 -15.12
C LEU A 128 18.13 -9.95 -15.84
N ILE A 129 16.81 -9.96 -15.63
CA ILE A 129 15.88 -8.91 -16.02
C ILE A 129 15.28 -8.33 -14.74
N ILE A 130 15.43 -7.03 -14.54
CA ILE A 130 14.88 -6.33 -13.38
C ILE A 130 13.59 -5.61 -13.80
N THR A 131 12.47 -5.85 -13.09
CA THR A 131 11.27 -5.00 -13.15
C THR A 131 11.00 -4.44 -11.77
N ASP A 132 11.03 -3.11 -11.66
CA ASP A 132 10.94 -2.42 -10.39
C ASP A 132 10.36 -1.01 -10.58
N HIS A 133 9.96 -0.36 -9.50
CA HIS A 133 9.45 1.01 -9.48
C HIS A 133 10.09 1.88 -8.38
N HIS A 134 10.90 1.28 -7.53
CA HIS A 134 11.60 1.99 -6.46
C HIS A 134 12.59 3.02 -6.98
N CYS A 135 12.98 3.96 -6.15
CA CYS A 135 13.97 4.98 -6.50
C CYS A 135 15.35 4.37 -6.66
N LEU A 136 16.12 4.91 -7.61
CA LEU A 136 17.51 4.58 -7.80
C LEU A 136 18.36 5.19 -6.67
N ASN A 137 19.35 4.46 -6.20
CA ASN A 137 20.37 5.00 -5.31
C ASN A 137 21.44 5.70 -6.13
N ASN A 138 21.65 6.99 -5.91
CA ASN A 138 22.64 7.82 -6.60
C ASN A 138 22.56 7.76 -8.14
N ASP A 139 21.36 7.55 -8.70
CA ASP A 139 21.14 7.34 -10.14
C ASP A 139 21.90 6.16 -10.75
N GLU A 140 22.40 5.24 -9.93
CA GLU A 140 23.10 4.04 -10.37
C GLU A 140 22.11 2.93 -10.74
N ILE A 141 22.46 2.13 -11.77
CA ILE A 141 21.65 1.03 -12.28
C ILE A 141 22.46 -0.27 -12.21
N PRO A 142 21.92 -1.37 -11.65
CA PRO A 142 22.61 -2.67 -11.64
C PRO A 142 22.95 -3.17 -13.04
N ASP A 143 24.09 -3.83 -13.20
CA ASP A 143 24.52 -4.45 -14.46
C ASP A 143 23.68 -5.71 -14.75
N ALA A 144 22.48 -5.50 -15.28
CA ALA A 144 21.52 -6.52 -15.67
C ALA A 144 21.33 -6.54 -17.20
N TYR A 145 20.81 -7.65 -17.73
CA TYR A 145 20.49 -7.74 -19.16
C TYR A 145 19.51 -6.67 -19.60
N ALA A 146 18.47 -6.43 -18.81
CA ALA A 146 17.50 -5.37 -19.02
C ALA A 146 16.96 -4.87 -17.68
N VAL A 147 16.71 -3.56 -17.59
CA VAL A 147 16.12 -2.93 -16.41
C VAL A 147 14.87 -2.16 -16.83
N ILE A 148 13.74 -2.54 -16.29
CA ILE A 148 12.44 -1.91 -16.56
C ILE A 148 12.00 -1.20 -15.28
N ASN A 149 12.24 0.11 -15.22
CA ASN A 149 11.82 0.97 -14.11
C ASN A 149 11.47 2.34 -14.69
N PRO A 150 10.28 2.90 -14.39
CA PRO A 150 9.85 4.19 -14.95
C PRO A 150 10.73 5.36 -14.49
N LYS A 151 11.43 5.22 -13.34
CA LYS A 151 12.30 6.27 -12.77
C LYS A 151 13.70 6.28 -13.35
N GLN A 152 14.03 5.35 -14.27
CA GLN A 152 15.29 5.43 -14.98
C GLN A 152 15.41 6.72 -15.81
N PRO A 153 16.63 7.28 -15.93
CA PRO A 153 16.90 8.28 -16.96
C PRO A 153 16.48 7.77 -18.34
N ASP A 154 15.94 8.65 -19.17
CA ASP A 154 15.51 8.34 -20.57
C ASP A 154 14.40 7.26 -20.67
N CYS A 155 13.61 7.04 -19.63
CA CYS A 155 12.40 6.25 -19.71
C CYS A 155 11.23 7.14 -20.14
N ASP A 156 10.59 6.82 -21.25
CA ASP A 156 9.49 7.61 -21.84
C ASP A 156 8.12 7.26 -21.27
N PHE A 157 8.03 6.35 -20.31
CA PHE A 157 6.74 6.02 -19.73
C PHE A 157 6.10 7.22 -19.04
N ILE A 158 4.83 7.46 -19.36
CA ILE A 158 4.12 8.70 -19.06
C ILE A 158 3.97 9.02 -17.57
N GLN A 159 4.06 8.01 -16.69
CA GLN A 159 3.91 8.17 -15.25
C GLN A 159 5.06 7.48 -14.51
N LYS A 160 5.76 8.25 -13.67
CA LYS A 160 6.93 7.75 -12.94
C LYS A 160 6.56 7.03 -11.65
N GLU A 161 5.57 7.57 -10.94
CA GLU A 161 5.04 6.99 -9.70
C GLU A 161 3.96 5.96 -10.04
N VAL A 162 4.38 4.71 -10.21
CA VAL A 162 3.52 3.53 -10.44
C VAL A 162 3.97 2.40 -9.53
N CYS A 163 3.12 1.42 -9.27
CA CYS A 163 3.48 0.22 -8.49
C CYS A 163 4.23 -0.83 -9.32
N GLY A 164 4.95 -1.74 -8.65
CA GLY A 164 5.70 -2.83 -9.28
C GLY A 164 4.80 -3.77 -10.09
N ALA A 165 3.58 -4.03 -9.61
CA ALA A 165 2.59 -4.85 -10.31
C ALA A 165 2.16 -4.24 -11.65
N LEU A 166 2.13 -2.92 -11.78
CA LEU A 166 1.88 -2.28 -13.07
C LEU A 166 3.05 -2.50 -14.03
N VAL A 167 4.30 -2.43 -13.55
CA VAL A 167 5.48 -2.71 -14.36
C VAL A 167 5.46 -4.17 -14.84
N ALA A 168 5.15 -5.13 -13.95
CA ALA A 168 4.99 -6.54 -14.31
C ALA A 168 3.86 -6.77 -15.32
N PHE A 169 2.69 -6.10 -15.14
CA PHE A 169 1.59 -6.12 -16.09
C PHE A 169 2.03 -5.62 -17.48
N TYR A 170 2.79 -4.52 -17.53
CA TYR A 170 3.28 -3.97 -18.79
C TYR A 170 4.30 -4.87 -19.49
N LEU A 171 5.13 -5.59 -18.73
CA LEU A 171 6.00 -6.63 -19.31
C LEU A 171 5.17 -7.72 -19.98
N CYS A 172 4.13 -8.24 -19.30
CA CYS A 172 3.19 -9.21 -19.86
C CYS A 172 2.48 -8.67 -21.10
N TYR A 173 2.03 -7.42 -21.05
CA TYR A 173 1.40 -6.72 -22.18
C TYR A 173 2.35 -6.62 -23.38
N GLY A 174 3.60 -6.24 -23.16
CA GLY A 174 4.61 -6.17 -24.21
C GLY A 174 4.89 -7.51 -24.87
N ILE A 175 4.95 -8.59 -24.09
CA ILE A 175 5.13 -9.95 -24.61
C ILE A 175 3.90 -10.37 -25.45
N HIS A 176 2.67 -10.17 -24.97
CA HIS A 176 1.45 -10.45 -25.73
C HIS A 176 1.41 -9.67 -27.06
N LYS A 177 1.82 -8.40 -27.04
CA LYS A 177 1.88 -7.55 -28.25
C LYS A 177 2.86 -8.11 -29.27
N LEU A 178 4.05 -8.53 -28.85
CA LEU A 178 5.05 -9.15 -29.74
C LEU A 178 4.64 -10.53 -30.27
N LEU A 179 3.79 -11.25 -29.52
CA LEU A 179 3.23 -12.53 -29.94
C LEU A 179 1.96 -12.41 -30.81
N GLY A 180 1.49 -11.17 -31.09
CA GLY A 180 0.24 -10.93 -31.83
C GLY A 180 -1.02 -11.31 -31.06
N LYS A 181 -0.97 -11.38 -29.73
CA LYS A 181 -2.06 -11.78 -28.84
C LYS A 181 -2.67 -10.60 -28.07
N GLU A 182 -2.70 -9.42 -28.63
CA GLU A 182 -3.12 -8.16 -27.97
C GLU A 182 -4.55 -8.22 -27.37
N LYS A 183 -5.45 -9.01 -27.97
CA LYS A 183 -6.82 -9.19 -27.47
C LYS A 183 -6.95 -10.08 -26.22
N SER A 184 -5.87 -10.73 -25.82
CA SER A 184 -5.85 -11.65 -24.66
C SER A 184 -5.43 -10.94 -23.35
N HIS A 185 -5.55 -9.61 -23.28
CA HIS A 185 -5.33 -8.89 -22.03
C HIS A 185 -6.40 -9.33 -21.04
N SER A 186 -5.96 -10.10 -20.07
CA SER A 186 -6.82 -10.55 -19.01
C SER A 186 -7.24 -9.35 -18.16
N SER A 187 -8.54 -9.07 -18.12
CA SER A 187 -9.10 -8.11 -17.17
C SER A 187 -8.70 -8.43 -15.73
N GLU A 188 -8.40 -9.70 -15.45
CA GLU A 188 -7.88 -10.14 -14.17
C GLU A 188 -6.49 -9.56 -13.86
N LEU A 189 -5.53 -9.60 -14.80
CA LEU A 189 -4.19 -9.03 -14.57
C LEU A 189 -4.26 -7.50 -14.38
N LEU A 190 -5.14 -6.84 -15.12
CA LEU A 190 -5.40 -5.41 -14.96
C LEU A 190 -6.00 -5.10 -13.59
N CYS A 191 -6.97 -5.90 -13.12
CA CYS A 191 -7.56 -5.75 -11.80
C CYS A 191 -6.52 -5.93 -10.70
N LEU A 192 -5.64 -6.92 -10.82
CA LEU A 192 -4.53 -7.13 -9.90
C LEU A 192 -3.60 -5.91 -9.85
N ALA A 193 -3.19 -5.36 -11.00
CA ALA A 193 -2.37 -4.15 -11.06
C ALA A 193 -3.07 -2.93 -10.42
N GLY A 194 -4.39 -2.77 -10.62
CA GLY A 194 -5.17 -1.71 -9.99
C GLY A 194 -5.30 -1.89 -8.46
N VAL A 195 -5.44 -3.13 -7.98
CA VAL A 195 -5.43 -3.44 -6.55
C VAL A 195 -4.07 -3.11 -5.92
N ALA A 196 -2.98 -3.48 -6.59
CA ALA A 196 -1.62 -3.17 -6.15
C ALA A 196 -1.35 -1.66 -6.12
N THR A 197 -1.81 -0.90 -7.14
CA THR A 197 -1.70 0.57 -7.18
C THR A 197 -2.27 1.24 -5.93
N ILE A 198 -3.40 0.69 -5.41
CA ILE A 198 -4.00 1.18 -4.16
C ILE A 198 -3.23 0.66 -2.94
N ALA A 199 -2.83 -0.62 -2.96
CA ALA A 199 -2.16 -1.27 -1.83
C ALA A 199 -0.80 -0.63 -1.51
N ASP A 200 -0.07 -0.20 -2.55
CA ASP A 200 1.21 0.49 -2.47
C ASP A 200 1.08 2.02 -2.39
N MET A 201 -0.15 2.52 -2.18
CA MET A 201 -0.45 3.94 -1.96
C MET A 201 0.05 4.86 -3.09
N MET A 202 0.02 4.40 -4.33
CA MET A 202 0.41 5.21 -5.48
C MET A 202 -0.53 6.40 -5.69
N PRO A 203 -0.02 7.55 -6.19
CA PRO A 203 -0.85 8.71 -6.50
C PRO A 203 -2.00 8.36 -7.45
N LEU A 204 -3.26 8.65 -7.07
CA LEU A 204 -4.43 8.43 -7.91
C LEU A 204 -4.65 9.60 -8.88
N THR A 205 -3.62 9.86 -9.68
CA THR A 205 -3.56 10.88 -10.72
C THR A 205 -3.30 10.25 -12.08
N PHE A 206 -3.65 10.94 -13.16
CA PHE A 206 -3.36 10.52 -14.54
C PHE A 206 -3.65 9.02 -14.80
N PHE A 207 -2.64 8.30 -15.26
CA PHE A 207 -2.79 6.90 -15.66
C PHE A 207 -3.14 5.97 -14.49
N ASN A 208 -2.59 6.19 -13.30
CA ASN A 208 -2.95 5.40 -12.12
C ASN A 208 -4.43 5.50 -11.78
N ARG A 209 -5.00 6.72 -11.84
CA ARG A 209 -6.42 6.92 -11.62
C ARG A 209 -7.28 6.22 -12.67
N PHE A 210 -6.88 6.30 -13.93
CA PHE A 210 -7.54 5.59 -15.03
C PHE A 210 -7.50 4.07 -14.81
N LEU A 211 -6.33 3.52 -14.50
CA LEU A 211 -6.13 2.10 -14.21
C LEU A 211 -7.03 1.61 -13.06
N VAL A 212 -7.02 2.32 -11.93
CA VAL A 212 -7.82 1.98 -10.75
C VAL A 212 -9.31 2.05 -11.07
N SER A 213 -9.76 3.08 -11.81
CA SER A 213 -11.16 3.18 -12.24
C SER A 213 -11.59 1.99 -13.09
N LYS A 214 -10.72 1.54 -14.01
CA LYS A 214 -10.95 0.34 -14.84
C LYS A 214 -10.96 -0.93 -14.01
N ALA A 215 -10.01 -1.06 -13.09
CA ALA A 215 -9.94 -2.22 -12.19
C ALA A 215 -11.20 -2.35 -11.33
N LEU A 216 -11.64 -1.26 -10.70
CA LEU A 216 -12.87 -1.23 -9.90
C LEU A 216 -14.10 -1.59 -10.75
N TYR A 217 -14.18 -1.08 -11.98
CA TYR A 217 -15.28 -1.42 -12.91
C TYR A 217 -15.31 -2.93 -13.22
N PHE A 218 -14.17 -3.52 -13.59
CA PHE A 218 -14.11 -4.96 -13.90
C PHE A 218 -14.36 -5.82 -12.67
N LEU A 219 -13.79 -5.46 -11.52
CA LEU A 219 -14.05 -6.14 -10.25
C LEU A 219 -15.54 -6.16 -9.87
N GLN A 220 -16.31 -5.16 -10.30
CA GLN A 220 -17.76 -5.14 -10.07
C GLN A 220 -18.55 -5.98 -11.08
N LYS A 221 -18.06 -6.14 -12.29
CA LYS A 221 -18.81 -6.75 -13.42
C LYS A 221 -18.46 -8.20 -13.66
N GLU A 222 -17.22 -8.58 -13.41
CA GLU A 222 -16.68 -9.88 -13.79
C GLU A 222 -16.33 -10.75 -12.56
N SER A 223 -16.41 -12.06 -12.74
CA SER A 223 -15.92 -13.02 -11.75
C SER A 223 -14.47 -13.37 -12.11
N LEU A 224 -13.51 -12.72 -11.48
CA LEU A 224 -12.09 -12.73 -11.84
C LEU A 224 -11.26 -13.49 -10.79
N GLY A 225 -11.13 -14.81 -10.90
CA GLY A 225 -10.28 -15.62 -10.04
C GLY A 225 -10.41 -15.29 -8.55
N ALA A 226 -9.30 -15.11 -7.85
CA ALA A 226 -9.27 -14.77 -6.43
C ALA A 226 -9.98 -13.43 -6.11
N MET A 227 -9.91 -12.45 -6.99
CA MET A 227 -10.61 -11.16 -6.80
C MET A 227 -12.12 -11.33 -6.91
N GLY A 228 -12.60 -12.13 -7.86
CA GLY A 228 -14.03 -12.49 -7.98
C GLY A 228 -14.52 -13.26 -6.76
N PHE A 229 -13.68 -14.13 -6.20
CA PHE A 229 -13.96 -14.82 -4.94
C PHE A 229 -14.13 -13.82 -3.78
N LEU A 230 -13.22 -12.86 -3.61
CA LEU A 230 -13.32 -11.82 -2.57
C LEU A 230 -14.61 -11.02 -2.69
N ARG A 231 -15.03 -10.69 -3.91
CA ARG A 231 -16.26 -9.95 -4.16
C ARG A 231 -17.51 -10.67 -3.66
N GLN A 232 -17.55 -12.00 -3.68
CA GLN A 232 -18.70 -12.78 -3.19
C GLN A 232 -18.79 -12.80 -1.66
N ARG A 233 -17.80 -12.26 -0.94
CA ARG A 233 -17.78 -12.21 0.52
C ARG A 233 -18.59 -11.03 1.07
N GLU A 234 -19.01 -11.16 2.33
CA GLU A 234 -19.93 -10.23 3.01
C GLU A 234 -19.51 -8.76 2.91
N VAL A 235 -18.19 -8.48 2.93
CA VAL A 235 -17.65 -7.11 2.86
C VAL A 235 -17.99 -6.42 1.54
N PHE A 236 -18.19 -7.19 0.43
CA PHE A 236 -18.36 -6.62 -0.90
C PHE A 236 -19.74 -6.89 -1.54
N ARG A 237 -20.63 -7.60 -0.84
CA ARG A 237 -21.86 -8.14 -1.43
C ARG A 237 -22.91 -7.10 -1.80
N LYS A 238 -22.94 -5.95 -1.12
CA LYS A 238 -24.11 -5.05 -1.14
C LYS A 238 -23.88 -3.67 -1.73
N ARG A 239 -22.65 -3.31 -2.14
CA ARG A 239 -22.32 -1.97 -2.62
C ARG A 239 -21.37 -1.94 -3.80
N SER A 240 -21.20 -0.78 -4.42
CA SER A 240 -20.13 -0.56 -5.38
C SER A 240 -18.78 -0.59 -4.63
N LEU A 241 -17.82 -1.31 -5.19
CA LEU A 241 -16.47 -1.43 -4.63
C LEU A 241 -15.72 -0.10 -4.78
N LYS A 242 -15.18 0.40 -3.68
CA LYS A 242 -14.38 1.63 -3.62
C LYS A 242 -12.88 1.33 -3.43
N ALA A 243 -12.04 2.31 -3.75
CA ALA A 243 -10.61 2.22 -3.46
C ALA A 243 -10.31 1.98 -1.98
N SER A 244 -11.11 2.58 -1.07
CA SER A 244 -11.03 2.36 0.37
C SER A 244 -11.25 0.90 0.77
N ASP A 245 -12.12 0.16 0.08
CA ASP A 245 -12.33 -1.26 0.36
C ASP A 245 -11.06 -2.08 0.08
N ILE A 246 -10.34 -1.73 -0.96
CA ILE A 246 -9.05 -2.36 -1.27
C ILE A 246 -8.02 -2.01 -0.19
N SER A 247 -7.88 -0.72 0.17
CA SER A 247 -6.93 -0.26 1.17
C SER A 247 -7.14 -0.89 2.56
N PHE A 248 -8.41 -1.04 3.00
CA PHE A 248 -8.71 -1.47 4.37
C PHE A 248 -9.02 -2.96 4.51
N ASN A 249 -9.40 -3.64 3.42
CA ASN A 249 -9.82 -5.04 3.51
C ASN A 249 -8.93 -5.98 2.68
N ILE A 250 -8.54 -5.63 1.44
CA ILE A 250 -7.78 -6.52 0.55
C ILE A 250 -6.28 -6.40 0.80
N ALA A 251 -5.72 -5.21 0.73
CA ALA A 251 -4.29 -5.00 0.91
C ALA A 251 -3.76 -5.50 2.27
N PRO A 252 -4.43 -5.23 3.43
CA PRO A 252 -3.99 -5.78 4.71
C PRO A 252 -4.11 -7.30 4.81
N LEU A 253 -5.05 -7.92 4.09
CA LEU A 253 -5.20 -9.36 4.03
C LEU A 253 -3.99 -10.00 3.34
N ILE A 254 -3.62 -9.51 2.15
CA ILE A 254 -2.46 -9.98 1.38
C ILE A 254 -1.17 -9.73 2.17
N ASN A 255 -0.96 -8.51 2.65
CA ASN A 255 0.21 -8.10 3.44
C ASN A 255 0.42 -8.94 4.71
N SER A 256 -0.66 -9.51 5.28
CA SER A 256 -0.56 -10.28 6.53
C SER A 256 0.30 -11.52 6.39
N ALA A 257 0.32 -12.17 5.23
CA ALA A 257 1.10 -13.36 4.99
C ALA A 257 2.61 -13.10 5.16
N GLY A 258 3.17 -12.12 4.44
CA GLY A 258 4.59 -11.75 4.53
C GLY A 258 4.98 -11.10 5.87
N ARG A 259 4.02 -10.55 6.60
CA ARG A 259 4.27 -10.01 7.96
C ARG A 259 4.29 -11.05 9.05
N MET A 260 3.57 -12.15 8.90
CA MET A 260 3.40 -13.13 9.98
C MET A 260 4.14 -14.44 9.72
N GLN A 261 4.31 -14.85 8.48
CA GLN A 261 4.89 -16.15 8.12
C GLN A 261 5.59 -16.10 6.75
N ASP A 262 4.89 -16.49 5.70
CA ASP A 262 5.39 -16.63 4.34
C ASP A 262 4.39 -16.03 3.35
N ALA A 263 4.86 -15.09 2.56
CA ALA A 263 4.07 -14.41 1.53
C ALA A 263 3.54 -15.38 0.46
N LYS A 264 4.16 -16.56 0.32
CA LYS A 264 3.69 -17.60 -0.60
C LYS A 264 2.22 -17.97 -0.38
N MET A 265 1.71 -17.93 0.85
CA MET A 265 0.30 -18.20 1.13
C MET A 265 -0.64 -17.20 0.41
N ALA A 266 -0.25 -15.94 0.30
CA ALA A 266 -1.01 -14.94 -0.43
C ALA A 266 -0.85 -15.09 -1.94
N LEU A 267 0.34 -15.46 -2.42
CA LEU A 267 0.57 -15.81 -3.83
C LEU A 267 -0.30 -17.00 -4.25
N ASP A 268 -0.33 -18.08 -3.45
CA ASP A 268 -1.14 -19.25 -3.73
C ASP A 268 -2.64 -18.89 -3.81
N PHE A 269 -3.12 -18.00 -2.90
CA PHE A 269 -4.49 -17.50 -2.96
C PHE A 269 -4.78 -16.72 -4.25
N LEU A 270 -3.90 -15.76 -4.63
CA LEU A 270 -4.09 -14.96 -5.84
C LEU A 270 -3.98 -15.78 -7.12
N SER A 271 -3.26 -16.90 -7.08
CA SER A 271 -3.11 -17.83 -8.19
C SER A 271 -4.19 -18.90 -8.26
N ALA A 272 -5.09 -18.98 -7.26
CA ALA A 272 -6.14 -19.99 -7.23
C ALA A 272 -7.13 -19.85 -8.41
N ASN A 273 -7.36 -20.94 -9.12
CA ASN A 273 -8.21 -20.97 -10.31
C ASN A 273 -9.62 -21.54 -10.06
N ASN A 274 -9.87 -22.09 -8.88
CA ASN A 274 -11.18 -22.65 -8.53
C ASN A 274 -11.65 -22.16 -7.16
N PHE A 275 -12.95 -22.27 -6.94
CA PHE A 275 -13.60 -21.77 -5.73
C PHE A 275 -13.16 -22.48 -4.46
N GLN A 276 -12.96 -23.81 -4.52
CA GLN A 276 -12.64 -24.61 -3.33
C GLN A 276 -11.25 -24.26 -2.77
N ASP A 277 -10.25 -24.17 -3.64
CA ASP A 277 -8.90 -23.77 -3.27
C ASP A 277 -8.89 -22.31 -2.79
N GLY A 278 -9.55 -21.42 -3.53
CA GLY A 278 -9.70 -20.01 -3.15
C GLY A 278 -10.35 -19.85 -1.77
N TYR A 279 -11.35 -20.68 -1.42
CA TYR A 279 -12.00 -20.63 -0.12
C TYR A 279 -11.03 -21.01 1.02
N SER A 280 -10.36 -22.15 0.88
CA SER A 280 -9.43 -22.66 1.88
C SER A 280 -8.27 -21.67 2.14
N LEU A 281 -7.69 -21.13 1.08
CA LEU A 281 -6.59 -20.18 1.16
C LEU A 281 -7.05 -18.83 1.75
N TYR A 282 -8.24 -18.36 1.41
CA TYR A 282 -8.84 -17.17 1.98
C TYR A 282 -9.02 -17.27 3.50
N GLU A 283 -9.59 -18.38 3.99
CA GLU A 283 -9.79 -18.57 5.44
C GLU A 283 -8.45 -18.61 6.19
N ARG A 284 -7.42 -19.20 5.59
CA ARG A 284 -6.06 -19.18 6.16
C ARG A 284 -5.48 -17.74 6.21
N LEU A 285 -5.63 -16.96 5.14
CA LEU A 285 -5.21 -15.57 5.10
C LEU A 285 -5.99 -14.72 6.11
N LYS A 286 -7.29 -14.94 6.23
CA LYS A 286 -8.15 -14.25 7.20
C LYS A 286 -7.72 -14.52 8.64
N ALA A 287 -7.42 -15.78 8.97
CA ALA A 287 -6.88 -16.17 10.27
C ALA A 287 -5.51 -15.53 10.53
N CYS A 288 -4.64 -15.51 9.53
CA CYS A 288 -3.34 -14.86 9.58
C CYS A 288 -3.46 -13.35 9.85
N ASN A 289 -4.36 -12.67 9.14
CA ASN A 289 -4.61 -11.24 9.32
C ASN A 289 -5.23 -10.92 10.69
N LEU A 290 -6.12 -11.78 11.20
CA LEU A 290 -6.67 -11.65 12.55
C LEU A 290 -5.56 -11.75 13.60
N LYS A 291 -4.71 -12.78 13.50
CA LYS A 291 -3.53 -12.95 14.37
C LYS A 291 -2.61 -11.73 14.32
N ARG A 292 -2.34 -11.20 13.11
CA ARG A 292 -1.55 -9.98 12.94
C ARG A 292 -2.18 -8.79 13.70
N LYS A 293 -3.52 -8.59 13.58
CA LYS A 293 -4.24 -7.51 14.26
C LYS A 293 -4.15 -7.65 15.79
N MET A 294 -4.29 -8.86 16.33
CA MET A 294 -4.17 -9.11 17.77
C MET A 294 -2.76 -8.80 18.30
N ILE A 295 -1.72 -9.32 17.64
CA ILE A 295 -0.32 -9.08 18.03
C ILE A 295 0.02 -7.59 17.89
N GLN A 296 -0.40 -6.95 16.80
CA GLN A 296 -0.22 -5.52 16.60
C GLN A 296 -0.84 -4.68 17.72
N GLN A 297 -2.05 -5.02 18.16
CA GLN A 297 -2.73 -4.29 19.24
C GLN A 297 -2.00 -4.49 20.58
N GLN A 298 -1.64 -5.72 20.89
CA GLN A 298 -0.87 -6.02 22.11
C GLN A 298 0.46 -5.24 22.13
N VAL A 299 1.24 -5.29 21.03
CA VAL A 299 2.54 -4.59 20.96
C VAL A 299 2.34 -3.07 21.04
N PHE A 300 1.27 -2.53 20.43
CA PHE A 300 0.97 -1.10 20.51
C PHE A 300 0.67 -0.66 21.96
N GLU A 301 -0.17 -1.39 22.69
CA GLU A 301 -0.52 -1.08 24.08
C GLU A 301 0.72 -1.16 25.00
N GLU A 302 1.54 -2.19 24.83
CA GLU A 302 2.79 -2.32 25.57
C GLU A 302 3.78 -1.19 25.23
N ALA A 303 3.95 -0.88 23.93
CA ALA A 303 4.83 0.20 23.48
C ALA A 303 4.36 1.56 23.98
N PHE A 304 3.05 1.86 23.87
CA PHE A 304 2.49 3.12 24.33
C PHE A 304 2.69 3.34 25.84
N LYS A 305 2.61 2.26 26.62
CA LYS A 305 2.76 2.30 28.08
C LYS A 305 4.21 2.43 28.55
N HIS A 306 5.17 1.84 27.84
CA HIS A 306 6.54 1.66 28.30
C HIS A 306 7.60 2.35 27.42
N ALA A 307 7.20 3.13 26.42
CA ALA A 307 8.14 3.86 25.59
C ALA A 307 8.92 4.92 26.37
N MET A 308 10.14 5.18 25.92
CA MET A 308 10.85 6.42 26.22
C MET A 308 10.21 7.54 25.39
N VAL A 309 9.59 8.49 26.06
CA VAL A 309 8.86 9.59 25.42
C VAL A 309 9.63 10.88 25.65
N GLY A 310 10.21 11.41 24.59
CA GLY A 310 10.84 12.71 24.56
C GLY A 310 9.89 13.83 24.09
N GLU A 311 10.41 15.03 23.97
CA GLU A 311 9.68 16.14 23.36
C GLU A 311 9.59 15.98 21.85
N LYS A 312 10.65 15.46 21.19
CA LYS A 312 10.77 15.34 19.75
C LYS A 312 10.50 13.94 19.20
N ILE A 313 10.84 12.86 19.95
CA ILE A 313 10.74 11.48 19.47
C ILE A 313 10.16 10.52 20.51
N ILE A 314 9.78 9.32 20.03
CA ILE A 314 9.40 8.19 20.86
C ILE A 314 10.24 6.98 20.47
N VAL A 315 10.79 6.28 21.46
CA VAL A 315 11.49 5.01 21.27
C VAL A 315 10.89 3.96 22.20
N ALA A 316 10.37 2.89 21.59
CA ALA A 316 9.84 1.75 22.31
C ALA A 316 10.63 0.49 21.95
N PHE A 317 10.97 -0.31 22.96
CA PHE A 317 11.66 -1.57 22.73
C PHE A 317 11.31 -2.61 23.80
N LYS A 318 11.25 -3.86 23.36
CA LYS A 318 11.07 -5.00 24.25
C LYS A 318 11.51 -6.28 23.53
N ASP A 319 11.94 -7.26 24.31
CA ASP A 319 12.24 -8.59 23.79
C ASP A 319 10.96 -9.28 23.30
N ASN A 320 11.11 -10.10 22.26
CA ASN A 320 10.06 -10.98 21.74
C ASN A 320 8.84 -10.27 21.10
N TRP A 321 8.89 -8.99 20.80
CA TRP A 321 7.90 -8.41 19.90
C TRP A 321 8.07 -8.96 18.49
N HIS A 322 6.97 -9.22 17.82
CA HIS A 322 7.01 -9.78 16.47
C HIS A 322 7.50 -8.75 15.45
N GLU A 323 8.62 -9.01 14.77
CA GLU A 323 9.25 -8.09 13.81
C GLU A 323 8.29 -7.56 12.73
N GLY A 324 7.37 -8.41 12.25
CA GLY A 324 6.41 -8.08 11.18
C GLY A 324 5.39 -7.00 11.52
N VAL A 325 5.22 -6.63 12.82
CA VAL A 325 4.27 -5.60 13.24
C VAL A 325 4.93 -4.30 13.69
N LEU A 326 6.25 -4.26 13.88
CA LEU A 326 6.96 -3.09 14.44
C LEU A 326 6.68 -1.81 13.65
N GLY A 327 6.75 -1.87 12.30
CA GLY A 327 6.50 -0.71 11.45
C GLY A 327 5.05 -0.20 11.54
N ILE A 328 4.06 -1.11 11.72
CA ILE A 328 2.66 -0.72 11.89
C ILE A 328 2.47 -0.06 13.27
N VAL A 329 3.12 -0.59 14.30
CA VAL A 329 3.07 -0.01 15.65
C VAL A 329 3.74 1.35 15.67
N ALA A 330 4.90 1.52 15.01
CA ALA A 330 5.54 2.82 14.87
C ALA A 330 4.62 3.85 14.19
N SER A 331 3.93 3.46 13.11
CA SER A 331 2.93 4.33 12.46
C SER A 331 1.80 4.74 13.41
N LYS A 332 1.25 3.80 14.19
CA LYS A 332 0.20 4.10 15.18
C LYS A 332 0.69 5.03 16.30
N LEU A 333 1.94 4.89 16.74
CA LEU A 333 2.53 5.81 17.72
C LEU A 333 2.66 7.23 17.12
N VAL A 334 3.08 7.35 15.85
CA VAL A 334 3.11 8.65 15.16
C VAL A 334 1.70 9.25 15.07
N GLU A 335 0.69 8.47 14.71
CA GLU A 335 -0.70 8.92 14.66
C GLU A 335 -1.20 9.44 16.02
N ALA A 336 -0.91 8.70 17.09
CA ALA A 336 -1.35 9.04 18.44
C ALA A 336 -0.60 10.24 19.05
N THR A 337 0.68 10.45 18.69
CA THR A 337 1.55 11.38 19.39
C THR A 337 2.07 12.53 18.52
N GLN A 338 1.91 12.40 17.19
CA GLN A 338 2.44 13.31 16.17
C GLN A 338 3.99 13.45 16.21
N LYS A 339 4.68 12.50 16.83
CA LYS A 339 6.14 12.46 16.94
C LYS A 339 6.74 11.32 16.13
N PRO A 340 7.93 11.48 15.54
CA PRO A 340 8.70 10.36 15.01
C PRO A 340 8.81 9.24 16.04
N SER A 341 8.59 8.01 15.61
CA SER A 341 8.53 6.86 16.52
C SER A 341 9.37 5.70 15.99
N LEU A 342 10.23 5.17 16.86
CA LEU A 342 11.10 4.04 16.60
C LEU A 342 10.67 2.87 17.50
N VAL A 343 10.42 1.71 16.90
CA VAL A 343 9.95 0.51 17.64
C VAL A 343 10.88 -0.65 17.36
N PHE A 344 11.42 -1.28 18.40
CA PHE A 344 12.43 -2.32 18.31
C PHE A 344 12.02 -3.60 18.99
N THR A 345 12.55 -4.73 18.50
CA THR A 345 12.59 -6.00 19.20
C THR A 345 14.02 -6.50 19.32
N PHE A 346 14.36 -7.11 20.46
CA PHE A 346 15.69 -7.69 20.67
C PHE A 346 15.74 -9.11 20.11
N LYS A 347 16.73 -9.38 19.25
CA LYS A 347 16.95 -10.69 18.64
C LYS A 347 18.42 -10.89 18.30
N GLU A 348 18.97 -12.04 18.63
CA GLU A 348 20.35 -12.44 18.26
C GLU A 348 21.42 -11.40 18.64
N GLY A 349 21.27 -10.77 19.83
CA GLY A 349 22.24 -9.81 20.33
C GLY A 349 22.05 -8.37 19.87
N VAL A 350 21.10 -8.08 19.00
CA VAL A 350 20.84 -6.76 18.43
C VAL A 350 19.37 -6.36 18.56
N TYR A 351 19.10 -5.06 18.61
CA TYR A 351 17.78 -4.51 18.42
C TYR A 351 17.51 -4.30 16.93
N LYS A 352 16.52 -5.00 16.39
CA LYS A 352 15.98 -4.75 15.04
C LYS A 352 14.71 -3.94 15.17
N GLY A 353 14.58 -2.88 14.37
CA GLY A 353 13.48 -1.94 14.52
C GLY A 353 12.96 -1.37 13.21
N SER A 354 11.86 -0.66 13.38
CA SER A 354 11.25 0.17 12.33
C SER A 354 11.00 1.55 12.88
N ALA A 355 11.30 2.57 12.08
CA ALA A 355 11.04 3.96 12.37
C ALA A 355 9.97 4.51 11.42
N ARG A 356 9.15 5.41 11.94
CA ARG A 356 8.12 6.15 11.18
C ARG A 356 8.12 7.60 11.60
N SER A 357 7.74 8.50 10.68
CA SER A 357 7.57 9.93 10.98
C SER A 357 6.34 10.52 10.31
N SER A 358 5.99 11.73 10.72
CA SER A 358 5.03 12.57 10.00
C SER A 358 5.62 13.05 8.67
N PRO A 359 4.78 13.42 7.68
CA PRO A 359 5.22 13.81 6.34
C PRO A 359 6.20 14.98 6.27
N ASN A 360 6.22 15.80 7.30
CA ASN A 360 7.07 17.00 7.39
C ASN A 360 8.44 16.74 8.03
N ILE A 361 8.78 15.50 8.41
CA ILE A 361 10.07 15.15 9.02
C ILE A 361 10.81 14.13 8.15
N ASP A 362 12.09 14.42 7.88
CA ASP A 362 12.99 13.52 7.14
C ASP A 362 13.74 12.60 8.11
N LEU A 363 13.27 11.35 8.21
CA LEU A 363 13.90 10.32 9.06
C LEU A 363 15.28 9.89 8.55
N ILE A 364 15.46 9.83 7.24
CA ILE A 364 16.74 9.35 6.69
C ILE A 364 17.86 10.34 7.00
N ASP A 365 17.58 11.64 6.96
CA ASP A 365 18.51 12.70 7.36
C ASP A 365 18.91 12.55 8.85
N ALA A 366 17.93 12.34 9.72
CA ALA A 366 18.17 12.11 11.14
C ALA A 366 19.01 10.83 11.40
N LEU A 367 18.70 9.71 10.70
CA LEU A 367 19.45 8.47 10.86
C LEU A 367 20.87 8.57 10.31
N ASN A 368 21.11 9.35 9.25
CA ASN A 368 22.46 9.68 8.77
C ASN A 368 23.26 10.40 9.85
N GLY A 369 22.65 11.35 10.58
CA GLY A 369 23.28 12.07 11.68
C GLY A 369 23.69 11.22 12.87
N VAL A 370 23.03 10.07 13.05
CA VAL A 370 23.32 9.13 14.16
C VAL A 370 23.88 7.79 13.67
N SER A 371 24.37 7.73 12.44
CA SER A 371 24.83 6.50 11.79
C SER A 371 25.90 5.71 12.59
N SER A 372 26.75 6.40 13.36
CA SER A 372 27.76 5.77 14.23
C SER A 372 27.18 4.92 15.37
N LEU A 373 25.91 5.12 15.74
CA LEU A 373 25.20 4.33 16.77
C LEU A 373 24.47 3.13 16.16
N LEU A 374 24.34 3.08 14.82
CA LEU A 374 23.57 2.07 14.10
C LEU A 374 24.48 0.97 13.56
N LEU A 375 24.00 -0.26 13.56
CA LEU A 375 24.65 -1.40 12.89
C LEU A 375 24.28 -1.46 11.40
N GLY A 376 23.13 -0.89 11.04
CA GLY A 376 22.63 -0.76 9.70
C GLY A 376 21.27 -0.08 9.70
N TYR A 377 20.96 0.64 8.62
CA TYR A 377 19.68 1.30 8.42
C TYR A 377 19.44 1.52 6.94
N GLY A 378 18.17 1.72 6.57
CA GLY A 378 17.76 2.04 5.22
C GLY A 378 16.26 2.29 5.14
N GLY A 379 15.85 2.91 4.06
CA GLY A 379 14.45 3.26 3.82
C GLY A 379 14.31 4.63 3.18
N HIS A 380 13.19 5.29 3.47
CA HIS A 380 12.80 6.56 2.88
C HIS A 380 12.48 7.59 3.98
N ARG A 381 12.22 8.82 3.58
CA ARG A 381 11.99 9.96 4.48
C ARG A 381 11.02 9.71 5.63
N GLN A 382 9.98 8.89 5.44
CA GLN A 382 8.92 8.64 6.42
C GLN A 382 8.96 7.24 7.03
N ALA A 383 9.75 6.33 6.48
CA ALA A 383 9.75 4.93 6.89
C ALA A 383 11.13 4.30 6.70
N CYS A 384 11.74 3.88 7.80
CA CYS A 384 13.06 3.25 7.79
C CYS A 384 13.05 1.94 8.60
N GLY A 385 13.88 1.00 8.15
CA GLY A 385 14.33 -0.13 8.95
C GLY A 385 15.70 0.17 9.54
N LEU A 386 15.98 -0.31 10.75
CA LEU A 386 17.27 -0.05 11.39
C LEU A 386 17.63 -1.14 12.39
N SER A 387 18.94 -1.27 12.67
CA SER A 387 19.47 -2.19 13.67
C SER A 387 20.44 -1.45 14.59
N VAL A 388 20.37 -1.75 15.89
CA VAL A 388 21.13 -1.07 16.94
C VAL A 388 21.74 -2.08 17.90
N GLY A 389 23.00 -1.87 18.33
CA GLY A 389 23.61 -2.66 19.37
C GLY A 389 22.90 -2.47 20.73
N LYS A 390 22.85 -3.53 21.54
CA LYS A 390 22.13 -3.54 22.82
C LYS A 390 22.44 -2.32 23.70
N ASN A 391 23.69 -1.92 23.75
CA ASN A 391 24.16 -0.84 24.65
C ASN A 391 23.89 0.58 24.09
N ASN A 392 23.52 0.68 22.80
CA ASN A 392 23.38 1.97 22.13
C ASN A 392 21.92 2.50 22.07
N ILE A 393 20.94 1.72 22.54
CA ILE A 393 19.52 2.08 22.40
C ILE A 393 19.16 3.37 23.16
N VAL A 394 19.73 3.56 24.37
CA VAL A 394 19.51 4.76 25.18
C VAL A 394 20.23 5.96 24.56
N SER A 395 21.49 5.77 24.17
CA SER A 395 22.27 6.82 23.49
C SER A 395 21.64 7.25 22.16
N LEU A 396 21.04 6.31 21.43
CA LEU A 396 20.26 6.62 20.22
C LEU A 396 19.06 7.54 20.54
N PHE A 397 18.30 7.23 21.60
CA PHE A 397 17.19 8.06 22.04
C PHE A 397 17.68 9.47 22.41
N GLU A 398 18.70 9.57 23.28
CA GLU A 398 19.24 10.85 23.73
C GLU A 398 19.79 11.72 22.59
N THR A 399 20.48 11.07 21.62
CA THR A 399 21.05 11.79 20.48
C THR A 399 19.96 12.27 19.53
N LEU A 400 18.96 11.46 19.22
CA LEU A 400 17.84 11.84 18.39
C LEU A 400 16.91 12.86 19.05
N GLU A 401 16.76 12.82 20.40
CA GLU A 401 15.99 13.83 21.15
C GLU A 401 16.63 15.23 21.03
N ASN A 402 17.97 15.29 20.96
CA ASN A 402 18.72 16.52 20.77
C ASN A 402 18.97 16.85 19.29
N PHE A 403 18.55 16.00 18.36
CA PHE A 403 18.74 16.24 16.93
C PHE A 403 17.86 17.37 16.43
N ASP A 404 18.41 18.17 15.51
CA ASP A 404 17.65 19.22 14.83
C ASP A 404 16.99 18.66 13.56
N PHE A 405 15.75 18.17 13.74
CA PHE A 405 15.01 17.56 12.64
C PHE A 405 14.69 18.61 11.56
N LYS A 406 15.09 18.32 10.35
CA LYS A 406 14.72 19.13 9.19
C LYS A 406 13.21 19.05 8.96
N VAL A 407 12.53 20.13 9.33
CA VAL A 407 11.10 20.27 9.11
C VAL A 407 10.85 20.78 7.69
N LEU A 408 10.16 19.98 6.92
CA LEU A 408 9.77 20.34 5.56
C LEU A 408 8.49 21.17 5.56
N PRO A 409 8.34 22.11 4.62
CA PRO A 409 7.13 22.89 4.54
C PRO A 409 5.91 21.98 4.39
N PHE A 410 4.98 22.12 5.31
CA PHE A 410 3.69 21.44 5.24
C PHE A 410 2.86 22.10 4.13
N CYS A 411 2.40 21.32 3.18
CA CYS A 411 1.42 21.82 2.23
C CYS A 411 0.10 22.01 2.99
N GLU A 412 -0.29 23.25 3.25
CA GLU A 412 -1.56 23.55 3.90
C GLU A 412 -2.71 22.92 3.09
N LYS A 413 -3.39 21.98 3.69
CA LYS A 413 -4.62 21.45 3.10
C LYS A 413 -5.65 22.55 3.08
N GLU A 414 -6.39 22.68 1.99
CA GLU A 414 -7.53 23.59 1.94
C GLU A 414 -8.44 23.39 3.17
N PRO A 415 -8.89 24.46 3.82
CA PRO A 415 -9.75 24.33 4.98
C PRO A 415 -11.06 23.61 4.60
N PRO A 416 -11.54 22.70 5.45
CA PRO A 416 -12.73 21.92 5.16
C PRO A 416 -13.95 22.83 4.96
N LEU A 417 -14.77 22.50 3.97
CA LEU A 417 -16.00 23.24 3.68
C LEU A 417 -16.99 23.10 4.85
N THR A 418 -17.56 24.22 5.30
CA THR A 418 -18.59 24.20 6.33
C THR A 418 -19.94 23.79 5.73
N LEU A 419 -20.56 22.75 6.30
CA LEU A 419 -21.88 22.24 5.95
C LEU A 419 -22.91 22.49 7.06
N LYS A 420 -24.15 22.78 6.68
CA LYS A 420 -25.34 22.60 7.55
C LYS A 420 -25.86 21.18 7.39
N LEU A 421 -26.47 20.62 8.41
CA LEU A 421 -27.01 19.25 8.36
C LEU A 421 -28.02 19.04 7.23
N LYS A 422 -28.81 20.04 6.86
CA LYS A 422 -29.78 19.99 5.75
C LYS A 422 -29.12 19.82 4.38
N ASP A 423 -27.84 20.24 4.23
CA ASP A 423 -27.13 20.14 2.96
C ASP A 423 -26.57 18.72 2.71
N ILE A 424 -26.65 17.84 3.72
CA ILE A 424 -26.22 16.43 3.64
C ILE A 424 -27.35 15.62 3.02
N ASP A 425 -27.39 15.55 1.71
CA ASP A 425 -28.41 14.90 0.92
C ASP A 425 -27.82 14.12 -0.26
N ARG A 426 -28.66 13.52 -1.11
CA ARG A 426 -28.23 12.72 -2.27
C ARG A 426 -27.46 13.54 -3.30
N GLU A 427 -27.83 14.80 -3.54
CA GLU A 427 -27.08 15.67 -4.45
C GLU A 427 -25.64 15.87 -3.98
N LEU A 428 -25.42 16.01 -2.67
CA LEU A 428 -24.07 16.07 -2.11
C LEU A 428 -23.28 14.79 -2.36
N LEU A 429 -23.89 13.62 -2.17
CA LEU A 429 -23.24 12.33 -2.49
C LEU A 429 -22.86 12.23 -3.95
N GLU A 430 -23.74 12.56 -4.88
CA GLU A 430 -23.46 12.55 -6.32
C GLU A 430 -22.27 13.45 -6.67
N ILE A 431 -22.18 14.63 -6.01
CA ILE A 431 -21.04 15.53 -6.20
C ILE A 431 -19.75 14.89 -5.66
N ILE A 432 -19.78 14.25 -4.50
CA ILE A 432 -18.62 13.55 -3.93
C ILE A 432 -18.20 12.42 -4.86
N GLU A 433 -19.13 11.58 -5.32
CA GLU A 433 -18.87 10.44 -6.21
C GLU A 433 -18.22 10.84 -7.55
N MET A 434 -18.41 12.07 -8.03
CA MET A 434 -17.71 12.57 -9.22
C MET A 434 -16.19 12.58 -9.06
N GLY A 435 -15.67 12.63 -7.83
CA GLY A 435 -14.23 12.63 -7.53
C GLY A 435 -13.62 11.25 -7.38
N GLU A 436 -14.42 10.17 -7.33
CA GLU A 436 -13.91 8.79 -7.18
C GLU A 436 -13.02 8.35 -8.37
N PRO A 437 -12.06 7.43 -8.15
CA PRO A 437 -11.63 6.84 -6.87
C PRO A 437 -10.78 7.81 -6.06
N TYR A 438 -11.01 7.85 -4.75
CA TYR A 438 -10.23 8.62 -3.79
C TYR A 438 -9.05 7.81 -3.24
N GLY A 439 -7.94 8.51 -2.93
CA GLY A 439 -6.72 7.94 -2.38
C GLY A 439 -5.59 8.96 -2.33
N GLN A 440 -4.36 8.51 -2.47
CA GLN A 440 -3.18 9.37 -2.46
C GLN A 440 -3.26 10.41 -3.59
N GLU A 441 -2.97 11.68 -3.28
CA GLU A 441 -3.08 12.86 -4.16
C GLU A 441 -4.48 13.15 -4.74
N ASN A 442 -5.48 12.33 -4.41
CA ASN A 442 -6.88 12.60 -4.65
C ASN A 442 -7.68 12.33 -3.38
N PRO A 443 -7.54 13.15 -2.33
CA PRO A 443 -8.20 12.91 -1.05
C PRO A 443 -9.73 13.08 -1.13
N GLU A 444 -10.44 12.28 -0.34
CA GLU A 444 -11.88 12.43 -0.15
C GLU A 444 -12.18 13.81 0.48
N PRO A 445 -13.25 14.50 0.05
CA PRO A 445 -13.65 15.76 0.66
C PRO A 445 -14.01 15.60 2.14
N LEU A 446 -13.42 16.44 2.99
CA LEU A 446 -13.78 16.56 4.39
C LEU A 446 -14.60 17.83 4.62
N PHE A 447 -15.56 17.72 5.52
CA PHE A 447 -16.47 18.80 5.88
C PHE A 447 -16.40 19.10 7.37
N GLN A 448 -16.71 20.34 7.73
CA GLN A 448 -16.88 20.73 9.12
C GLN A 448 -18.33 21.16 9.37
N ALA A 449 -18.86 20.84 10.54
CA ALA A 449 -20.08 21.41 11.06
C ALA A 449 -19.85 21.92 12.49
N LYS A 450 -20.41 23.08 12.78
CA LYS A 450 -20.14 23.80 14.05
C LYS A 450 -21.39 23.88 14.91
N ASN A 451 -21.18 23.87 16.23
CA ASN A 451 -22.24 24.03 17.23
C ASN A 451 -23.40 23.03 17.07
N LEU A 452 -23.06 21.77 16.79
CA LEU A 452 -24.05 20.69 16.74
C LEU A 452 -24.37 20.21 18.16
N GLU A 453 -25.65 20.04 18.46
CA GLU A 453 -26.11 19.43 19.70
C GLU A 453 -26.27 17.92 19.53
N VAL A 454 -25.67 17.13 20.41
CA VAL A 454 -25.89 15.69 20.51
C VAL A 454 -27.26 15.46 21.17
N ILE A 455 -28.24 14.94 20.44
CA ILE A 455 -29.56 14.65 20.99
C ILE A 455 -29.76 13.20 21.37
N GLU A 456 -28.93 12.29 20.83
CA GLU A 456 -29.00 10.86 21.11
C GLU A 456 -27.61 10.24 20.86
N GLU A 457 -27.20 9.29 21.71
CA GLU A 457 -25.98 8.52 21.55
C GLU A 457 -26.18 7.05 21.84
N ARG A 458 -25.42 6.21 21.15
CA ARG A 458 -25.35 4.76 21.37
C ARG A 458 -23.96 4.24 21.12
N ILE A 459 -23.39 3.51 22.10
CA ILE A 459 -22.07 2.87 21.96
C ILE A 459 -22.24 1.53 21.25
N ILE A 460 -21.35 1.26 20.30
CA ILE A 460 -21.26 -0.01 19.58
C ILE A 460 -19.84 -0.56 19.72
N LYS A 461 -19.71 -1.85 20.06
CA LYS A 461 -18.42 -2.56 20.17
C LYS A 461 -17.40 -1.82 21.04
N GLU A 462 -17.85 -1.21 22.13
CA GLU A 462 -17.02 -0.55 23.16
C GLU A 462 -16.14 0.62 22.68
N SER A 463 -15.95 0.81 21.38
CA SER A 463 -15.06 1.82 20.80
C SER A 463 -15.68 2.69 19.71
N HIS A 464 -16.93 2.46 19.37
CA HIS A 464 -17.63 3.22 18.32
C HIS A 464 -18.90 3.85 18.89
N GLN A 465 -19.27 4.99 18.35
CA GLN A 465 -20.47 5.70 18.79
C GLN A 465 -21.35 6.04 17.58
N VAL A 466 -22.63 5.71 17.68
CA VAL A 466 -23.67 6.25 16.79
C VAL A 466 -24.28 7.45 17.49
N LEU A 467 -24.34 8.56 16.79
CA LEU A 467 -24.77 9.85 17.30
C LEU A 467 -25.91 10.40 16.44
N ARG A 468 -26.83 11.13 17.06
CA ARG A 468 -27.75 11.99 16.34
C ARG A 468 -27.44 13.43 16.68
N PHE A 469 -26.98 14.16 15.69
CA PHE A 469 -26.67 15.57 15.76
C PHE A 469 -27.86 16.41 15.32
N LYS A 470 -28.09 17.51 16.02
CA LYS A 470 -29.10 18.52 15.68
C LYS A 470 -28.42 19.87 15.48
N ASP A 471 -28.78 20.54 14.40
CA ASP A 471 -28.58 21.99 14.24
C ASP A 471 -29.94 22.72 14.36
N LYS A 472 -29.98 23.99 13.97
CA LYS A 472 -31.21 24.79 14.04
C LYS A 472 -32.37 24.28 13.17
N GLU A 473 -32.06 23.53 12.11
CA GLU A 473 -32.98 23.25 11.01
C GLU A 473 -33.20 21.72 10.82
N CYS A 474 -32.26 20.87 11.25
CA CYS A 474 -32.29 19.47 10.87
C CYS A 474 -31.63 18.57 11.93
N VAL A 475 -31.92 17.26 11.83
CA VAL A 475 -31.28 16.18 12.60
C VAL A 475 -30.65 15.22 11.61
N LYS A 476 -29.38 14.80 11.85
CA LYS A 476 -28.67 13.79 11.07
C LYS A 476 -28.00 12.78 11.97
N GLU A 477 -27.99 11.53 11.50
CA GLU A 477 -27.22 10.46 12.12
C GLU A 477 -25.76 10.50 11.71
N ALA A 478 -24.88 10.19 12.65
CA ALA A 478 -23.45 10.12 12.44
C ALA A 478 -22.86 8.88 13.10
N ILE A 479 -21.74 8.41 12.58
CA ILE A 479 -20.92 7.36 13.20
C ILE A 479 -19.56 7.95 13.53
N TYR A 480 -19.10 7.71 14.76
CA TYR A 480 -17.76 8.06 15.23
C TYR A 480 -17.03 6.77 15.58
N PHE A 481 -16.14 6.35 14.69
CA PHE A 481 -15.36 5.12 14.87
C PHE A 481 -14.14 5.33 15.75
N ASN A 482 -13.79 4.31 16.54
CA ASN A 482 -12.58 4.24 17.37
C ASN A 482 -12.35 5.50 18.22
N THR A 483 -13.43 6.03 18.81
CA THR A 483 -13.33 7.23 19.64
C THR A 483 -12.82 6.88 21.03
N GLU A 484 -11.90 7.68 21.54
CA GLU A 484 -11.49 7.66 22.95
C GLU A 484 -12.37 8.58 23.81
N ARG A 485 -13.02 9.55 23.19
CA ARG A 485 -13.97 10.46 23.83
C ARG A 485 -15.39 10.18 23.39
N PHE A 486 -16.19 9.61 24.27
CA PHE A 486 -17.62 9.41 24.06
C PHE A 486 -18.39 10.70 24.35
N LEU A 487 -19.15 11.16 23.37
CA LEU A 487 -20.04 12.30 23.49
C LEU A 487 -21.34 11.90 24.17
N LYS A 488 -21.93 12.82 24.95
CA LYS A 488 -23.21 12.60 25.65
C LYS A 488 -24.30 13.51 25.13
N ALA A 489 -25.54 13.07 25.26
CA ALA A 489 -26.71 13.87 24.93
C ALA A 489 -26.70 15.21 25.69
N GLY A 490 -27.01 16.31 25.02
CA GLY A 490 -26.91 17.67 25.50
C GLY A 490 -25.57 18.37 25.23
N GLU A 491 -24.50 17.64 24.87
CA GLU A 491 -23.21 18.26 24.49
C GLU A 491 -23.35 19.04 23.17
N LYS A 492 -22.65 20.18 23.10
CA LYS A 492 -22.47 20.95 21.86
C LYS A 492 -21.06 20.82 21.36
N VAL A 493 -20.90 20.35 20.12
CA VAL A 493 -19.60 20.06 19.52
C VAL A 493 -19.50 20.63 18.10
N SER A 494 -18.27 20.83 17.66
CA SER A 494 -17.94 21.03 16.25
C SER A 494 -17.17 19.81 15.77
N VAL A 495 -17.48 19.33 14.57
CA VAL A 495 -16.93 18.07 14.05
C VAL A 495 -16.35 18.24 12.66
N LEU A 496 -15.26 17.49 12.40
CA LEU A 496 -14.76 17.19 11.07
C LEU A 496 -15.31 15.83 10.64
N PHE A 497 -15.84 15.72 9.42
CA PHE A 497 -16.51 14.50 8.98
C PHE A 497 -16.43 14.29 7.45
N SER A 498 -16.55 13.06 7.00
CA SER A 498 -16.88 12.69 5.62
C SER A 498 -18.36 12.33 5.50
N VAL A 499 -18.86 12.27 4.26
CA VAL A 499 -20.25 11.86 3.97
C VAL A 499 -20.23 10.68 3.03
N GLU A 500 -20.83 9.57 3.45
CA GLU A 500 -20.93 8.36 2.65
C GLU A 500 -22.39 7.86 2.63
N LEU A 501 -22.70 6.98 1.68
CA LEU A 501 -23.99 6.30 1.64
C LEU A 501 -24.06 5.26 2.76
N ASP A 502 -25.07 5.31 3.61
CA ASP A 502 -25.38 4.22 4.51
C ASP A 502 -26.12 3.11 3.76
N GLU A 503 -25.49 1.95 3.66
CA GLU A 503 -26.03 0.80 2.91
C GLU A 503 -27.36 0.25 3.47
N CYS A 504 -27.61 0.43 4.77
CA CYS A 504 -28.83 -0.07 5.39
C CYS A 504 -30.03 0.85 5.15
N SER A 505 -29.83 2.16 5.30
CA SER A 505 -30.90 3.15 5.10
C SER A 505 -30.97 3.67 3.68
N ASN A 506 -29.91 3.46 2.87
CA ASN A 506 -29.72 4.06 1.55
C ASN A 506 -29.80 5.60 1.57
N GLU A 507 -29.34 6.21 2.67
CA GLU A 507 -29.32 7.65 2.89
C GLU A 507 -27.91 8.16 3.22
N PRO A 508 -27.60 9.44 2.92
CA PRO A 508 -26.34 10.06 3.28
C PRO A 508 -26.13 10.09 4.79
N LYS A 509 -25.02 9.60 5.27
CA LYS A 509 -24.63 9.56 6.68
C LYS A 509 -23.28 10.25 6.91
N MET A 510 -23.15 10.87 8.07
CA MET A 510 -21.90 11.49 8.52
C MET A 510 -20.98 10.46 9.17
N PHE A 511 -19.69 10.53 8.82
CA PHE A 511 -18.63 9.74 9.47
C PHE A 511 -17.65 10.70 10.13
N VAL A 512 -17.76 10.84 11.44
CA VAL A 512 -16.94 11.76 12.24
C VAL A 512 -15.48 11.28 12.22
N LYS A 513 -14.58 12.18 11.89
CA LYS A 513 -13.12 11.93 11.87
C LYS A 513 -12.44 12.50 13.12
N SER A 514 -12.86 13.70 13.55
CA SER A 514 -12.35 14.33 14.77
C SER A 514 -13.33 15.39 15.30
N LEU A 515 -13.18 15.74 16.57
CA LEU A 515 -13.76 16.93 17.16
C LEU A 515 -12.85 18.14 16.85
N LEU A 516 -13.47 19.33 16.68
CA LEU A 516 -12.78 20.59 16.37
C LEU A 516 -12.75 21.52 17.58
#